data_9e2f91944522ac1ef7ad7fa516788264
#
_entry.id   9e2f91944522ac1ef7ad7fa516788264
#
_cell.length_a   1.000
_cell.length_b   1.000
_cell.length_c   1.000
_cell.angle_alpha   90.00
_cell.angle_beta   90.00
_cell.angle_gamma   90.00
#
_symmetry.space_group_name_H-M   'P 1'
#
loop_
_entity.id
_entity.type
_entity.pdbx_description
1 polymer ?
#
loop_
_entity_poly.entity_id
_entity_poly.type
_entity_poly.pdbx_seq_one_letter_code
_entity_poly.pdbx_strand_id
1 'polypeptide(L)'
;MLLGLHHITALAGDAKATLDHASQVLKLRLVKRTVNFDDPGTYHFYFGDRLGSPGSLVTFFPGFKREAKRGAGQIVSGLDLSQVMLCENDPEPTARLLGILGFTPAGIEGNRHRFELPDGAARVDILHEPQTERGKMGSGAVHHLAFRVADEAEQLEWRARLIEAGVHVSPVKDRLYFHSIYFREPGGVLFEIATDGPGFLIDEPEEALGSSLCLPPWLEPARESIEARLHHDHRIQLLELRS
;
A
#
# COMPACT_ATOMS: atom_id res chain seq x y z
N MET A 1 2.73 -13.42 -14.42
CA MET A 1 4.01 -12.79 -13.94
C MET A 1 3.67 -11.51 -13.21
N LEU A 2 4.40 -11.10 -12.14
CA LEU A 2 4.16 -9.78 -11.54
C LEU A 2 4.52 -8.67 -12.55
N LEU A 3 3.63 -7.67 -12.64
CA LEU A 3 3.74 -6.57 -13.62
C LEU A 3 4.44 -5.32 -13.04
N GLY A 4 4.92 -5.38 -11.81
CA GLY A 4 5.55 -4.29 -11.11
C GLY A 4 4.89 -4.02 -9.75
N LEU A 5 5.04 -2.80 -9.23
CA LEU A 5 4.33 -2.35 -8.04
C LEU A 5 2.93 -1.84 -8.40
N HIS A 6 1.93 -2.12 -7.57
CA HIS A 6 0.59 -1.59 -7.68
C HIS A 6 0.45 -0.29 -6.89
N HIS A 7 0.76 -0.36 -5.60
CA HIS A 7 0.70 0.79 -4.69
C HIS A 7 1.58 0.59 -3.44
N ILE A 8 1.78 1.69 -2.74
CA ILE A 8 2.41 1.69 -1.41
C ILE A 8 1.44 2.38 -0.46
N THR A 9 1.19 1.76 0.70
CA THR A 9 0.33 2.33 1.74
C THR A 9 1.15 2.72 2.96
N ALA A 10 1.00 3.96 3.41
CA ALA A 10 1.66 4.50 4.59
C ALA A 10 0.66 4.81 5.71
N LEU A 11 1.14 4.73 6.95
CA LEU A 11 0.42 5.18 8.13
C LEU A 11 0.73 6.66 8.37
N ALA A 12 -0.28 7.47 8.61
CA ALA A 12 -0.11 8.89 8.82
C ALA A 12 -0.79 9.36 10.13
N GLY A 13 -0.42 10.53 10.60
CA GLY A 13 -0.99 11.13 11.79
C GLY A 13 -2.34 11.78 11.52
N ASP A 14 -2.37 13.10 11.42
CA ASP A 14 -3.59 13.88 11.17
C ASP A 14 -4.03 13.75 9.71
N ALA A 15 -5.34 13.53 9.50
CA ALA A 15 -5.89 13.33 8.17
C ALA A 15 -5.83 14.59 7.30
N LYS A 16 -6.10 15.78 7.89
CA LYS A 16 -6.02 17.05 7.15
C LYS A 16 -4.58 17.37 6.76
N ALA A 17 -3.65 17.22 7.70
CA ALA A 17 -2.24 17.43 7.43
C ALA A 17 -1.72 16.47 6.35
N THR A 18 -2.20 15.22 6.33
CA THR A 18 -1.87 14.23 5.29
C THR A 18 -2.36 14.67 3.92
N LEU A 19 -3.63 15.13 3.82
CA LEU A 19 -4.20 15.66 2.57
C LEU A 19 -3.43 16.88 2.08
N ASP A 20 -3.18 17.84 2.97
CA ASP A 20 -2.46 19.08 2.63
C ASP A 20 -1.02 18.77 2.17
N HIS A 21 -0.31 17.90 2.90
CA HIS A 21 1.06 17.53 2.53
C HIS A 21 1.13 16.80 1.18
N ALA A 22 0.30 15.79 0.98
CA ALA A 22 0.28 15.02 -0.26
C ALA A 22 -0.09 15.91 -1.47
N SER A 23 -1.10 16.77 -1.32
CA SER A 23 -1.57 17.61 -2.43
C SER A 23 -0.70 18.85 -2.67
N GLN A 24 -0.29 19.55 -1.60
CA GLN A 24 0.39 20.85 -1.74
C GLN A 24 1.91 20.73 -1.81
N VAL A 25 2.51 19.77 -1.09
CA VAL A 25 3.96 19.58 -1.05
C VAL A 25 4.40 18.55 -2.09
N LEU A 26 3.80 17.35 -2.06
CA LEU A 26 4.16 16.28 -3.00
C LEU A 26 3.50 16.46 -4.39
N LYS A 27 2.52 17.37 -4.52
CA LYS A 27 1.78 17.65 -5.76
C LYS A 27 1.07 16.42 -6.33
N LEU A 28 0.69 15.48 -5.47
CA LEU A 28 -0.07 14.30 -5.85
C LEU A 28 -1.56 14.65 -5.97
N ARG A 29 -2.25 14.03 -6.93
CA ARG A 29 -3.70 14.15 -7.08
C ARG A 29 -4.40 13.17 -6.15
N LEU A 30 -5.34 13.65 -5.34
CA LEU A 30 -6.27 12.78 -4.62
C LEU A 30 -7.24 12.16 -5.63
N VAL A 31 -7.18 10.82 -5.77
CA VAL A 31 -8.01 10.07 -6.73
C VAL A 31 -9.14 9.31 -6.04
N LYS A 32 -9.01 9.02 -4.74
CA LYS A 32 -10.11 8.44 -3.97
C LYS A 32 -10.02 8.82 -2.50
N ARG A 33 -11.17 9.16 -1.94
CA ARG A 33 -11.39 9.33 -0.50
C ARG A 33 -12.41 8.30 -0.04
N THR A 34 -11.96 7.34 0.74
CA THR A 34 -12.80 6.28 1.30
C THR A 34 -12.35 5.96 2.73
N VAL A 35 -12.74 4.82 3.26
CA VAL A 35 -12.34 4.32 4.56
C VAL A 35 -11.52 3.03 4.46
N ASN A 36 -10.80 2.70 5.50
CA ASN A 36 -10.25 1.36 5.63
C ASN A 36 -11.40 0.36 5.81
N PHE A 37 -11.60 -0.57 4.87
CA PHE A 37 -12.73 -1.50 4.88
C PHE A 37 -12.66 -2.54 6.01
N ASP A 38 -11.49 -2.74 6.61
CA ASP A 38 -11.31 -3.58 7.80
C ASP A 38 -11.50 -2.76 9.11
N ASP A 39 -11.40 -1.42 9.07
CA ASP A 39 -11.68 -0.49 10.18
C ASP A 39 -12.32 0.82 9.65
N PRO A 40 -13.63 0.84 9.43
CA PRO A 40 -14.33 1.96 8.79
C PRO A 40 -14.30 3.30 9.57
N GLY A 41 -13.72 3.32 10.75
CA GLY A 41 -13.46 4.55 11.50
C GLY A 41 -12.19 5.28 11.06
N THR A 42 -11.43 4.73 10.14
CA THR A 42 -10.19 5.30 9.62
C THR A 42 -10.34 5.64 8.14
N TYR A 43 -9.97 6.87 7.74
CA TYR A 43 -9.92 7.22 6.33
C TYR A 43 -8.90 6.36 5.57
N HIS A 44 -9.15 6.17 4.28
CA HIS A 44 -8.18 5.68 3.31
C HIS A 44 -8.12 6.65 2.13
N PHE A 45 -7.00 7.34 1.99
CA PHE A 45 -6.75 8.28 0.91
C PHE A 45 -5.88 7.63 -0.15
N TYR A 46 -6.28 7.72 -1.39
CA TYR A 46 -5.49 7.28 -2.54
C TYR A 46 -5.07 8.50 -3.36
N PHE A 47 -3.78 8.61 -3.57
CA PHE A 47 -3.18 9.60 -4.45
C PHE A 47 -2.49 8.90 -5.61
N GLY A 48 -2.55 9.49 -6.79
CA GLY A 48 -1.96 8.85 -7.97
C GLY A 48 -1.92 9.79 -9.18
N ASP A 49 -1.83 9.18 -10.34
CA ASP A 49 -1.97 9.88 -11.61
C ASP A 49 -3.43 10.32 -11.86
N ARG A 50 -3.73 10.73 -13.08
CA ARG A 50 -5.05 11.25 -13.46
C ARG A 50 -6.21 10.32 -13.17
N LEU A 51 -6.01 9.00 -13.28
CA LEU A 51 -7.02 7.96 -13.10
C LEU A 51 -6.82 7.09 -11.85
N GLY A 52 -5.70 7.24 -11.15
CA GLY A 52 -5.28 6.32 -10.10
C GLY A 52 -4.83 4.98 -10.68
N SER A 53 -4.08 5.01 -11.76
CA SER A 53 -3.61 3.80 -12.44
C SER A 53 -2.73 2.95 -11.53
N PRO A 54 -2.84 1.61 -11.59
CA PRO A 54 -1.90 0.72 -10.91
C PRO A 54 -0.45 1.08 -11.22
N GLY A 55 0.39 1.18 -10.18
CA GLY A 55 1.78 1.64 -10.32
C GLY A 55 1.98 3.14 -10.15
N SER A 56 0.89 3.92 -9.99
CA SER A 56 0.97 5.35 -9.68
C SER A 56 0.53 5.69 -8.25
N LEU A 57 0.07 4.72 -7.47
CA LEU A 57 -0.68 4.96 -6.25
C LEU A 57 0.19 4.99 -4.99
N VAL A 58 0.13 6.10 -4.27
CA VAL A 58 0.54 6.20 -2.86
C VAL A 58 -0.69 6.42 -2.01
N THR A 59 -0.89 5.58 -1.00
CA THR A 59 -2.10 5.63 -0.18
C THR A 59 -1.78 5.85 1.30
N PHE A 60 -2.75 6.37 2.04
CA PHE A 60 -2.55 6.69 3.44
C PHE A 60 -3.72 6.23 4.31
N PHE A 61 -3.38 5.64 5.46
CA PHE A 61 -4.26 5.48 6.61
C PHE A 61 -3.89 6.52 7.66
N PRO A 62 -4.60 7.64 7.78
CA PRO A 62 -4.36 8.62 8.84
C PRO A 62 -4.97 8.18 10.18
N GLY A 63 -4.63 8.90 11.27
CA GLY A 63 -5.19 8.66 12.60
C GLY A 63 -4.23 7.99 13.59
N PHE A 64 -2.99 7.71 13.20
CA PHE A 64 -2.00 7.10 14.07
C PHE A 64 -1.35 8.16 14.98
N LYS A 65 -1.59 8.03 16.30
CA LYS A 65 -1.11 8.99 17.32
C LYS A 65 0.35 8.79 17.72
N ARG A 66 0.90 7.58 17.50
CA ARG A 66 2.29 7.28 17.84
C ARG A 66 3.15 7.33 16.58
N GLU A 67 4.32 7.94 16.70
CA GLU A 67 5.31 7.91 15.63
C GLU A 67 5.87 6.49 15.47
N ALA A 68 6.23 6.16 14.24
CA ALA A 68 6.93 4.92 13.94
C ALA A 68 8.34 4.94 14.54
N LYS A 69 8.83 3.76 14.92
CA LYS A 69 10.26 3.56 15.17
C LYS A 69 10.85 2.76 14.01
N ARG A 70 11.76 3.38 13.25
CA ARG A 70 12.47 2.72 12.15
C ARG A 70 13.29 1.54 12.70
N GLY A 71 13.29 0.43 11.97
CA GLY A 71 14.03 -0.75 12.32
C GLY A 71 13.82 -1.91 11.36
N ALA A 72 14.35 -3.08 11.72
CA ALA A 72 14.20 -4.30 10.93
C ALA A 72 12.73 -4.72 10.78
N GLY A 73 12.40 -5.36 9.66
CA GLY A 73 11.03 -5.76 9.29
C GLY A 73 10.18 -4.60 8.85
N GLN A 74 10.76 -3.57 8.24
CA GLN A 74 10.04 -2.40 7.73
C GLN A 74 10.52 -2.00 6.33
N ILE A 75 9.61 -1.36 5.58
CA ILE A 75 9.95 -0.61 4.38
C ILE A 75 10.51 0.75 4.82
N VAL A 76 11.75 1.05 4.47
CA VAL A 76 12.45 2.27 4.90
C VAL A 76 12.60 3.32 3.80
N SER A 77 12.24 2.99 2.58
CA SER A 77 12.13 3.90 1.43
C SER A 77 11.17 3.30 0.41
N GLY A 78 10.39 4.12 -0.27
CA GLY A 78 9.39 3.61 -1.20
C GLY A 78 8.40 4.64 -1.76
N LEU A 79 8.77 5.93 -1.79
CA LEU A 79 7.96 6.93 -2.50
C LEU A 79 8.20 6.91 -4.01
N ASP A 80 9.23 6.21 -4.46
CA ASP A 80 9.42 5.86 -5.86
C ASP A 80 8.73 4.52 -6.11
N LEU A 81 7.65 4.52 -6.88
CA LEU A 81 6.85 3.33 -7.21
C LEU A 81 7.56 2.36 -8.17
N SER A 82 8.80 2.62 -8.56
CA SER A 82 9.66 1.67 -9.25
C SER A 82 10.57 0.88 -8.31
N GLN A 83 10.80 1.39 -7.10
CA GLN A 83 11.76 0.84 -6.16
C GLN A 83 11.30 0.99 -4.70
N VAL A 84 11.49 -0.06 -3.91
CA VAL A 84 11.34 -0.03 -2.45
C VAL A 84 12.57 -0.59 -1.77
N MET A 85 12.81 -0.15 -0.54
CA MET A 85 13.89 -0.67 0.30
C MET A 85 13.33 -1.24 1.59
N LEU A 86 13.66 -2.49 1.88
CA LEU A 86 13.35 -3.17 3.12
C LEU A 86 14.59 -3.12 4.04
N CYS A 87 14.38 -3.03 5.35
CA CYS A 87 15.44 -3.16 6.35
C CYS A 87 15.30 -4.51 7.04
N GLU A 88 16.33 -5.37 6.95
CA GLU A 88 16.28 -6.73 7.49
C GLU A 88 17.54 -7.09 8.29
N ASN A 89 17.34 -7.88 9.35
CA ASN A 89 18.46 -8.44 10.13
C ASN A 89 19.13 -9.62 9.40
N ASP A 90 18.36 -10.39 8.64
CA ASP A 90 18.82 -11.50 7.80
C ASP A 90 18.14 -11.37 6.43
N PRO A 91 18.86 -11.06 5.36
CA PRO A 91 18.29 -10.88 4.04
C PRO A 91 17.91 -12.21 3.34
N GLU A 92 18.50 -13.34 3.74
CA GLU A 92 18.38 -14.62 3.02
C GLU A 92 16.96 -15.17 2.93
N PRO A 93 16.13 -15.18 3.99
CA PRO A 93 14.76 -15.66 3.88
C PRO A 93 13.90 -14.81 2.95
N THR A 94 14.05 -13.48 3.00
CA THR A 94 13.35 -12.54 2.12
C THR A 94 13.83 -12.65 0.68
N ALA A 95 15.13 -12.83 0.45
CA ALA A 95 15.69 -13.08 -0.88
C ALA A 95 15.10 -14.33 -1.54
N ARG A 96 14.93 -15.43 -0.78
CA ARG A 96 14.27 -16.65 -1.29
C ARG A 96 12.82 -16.38 -1.68
N LEU A 97 12.06 -15.64 -0.86
CA LEU A 97 10.68 -15.26 -1.20
C LEU A 97 10.63 -14.37 -2.45
N LEU A 98 11.52 -13.39 -2.57
CA LEU A 98 11.62 -12.57 -3.79
C LEU A 98 11.90 -13.42 -5.01
N GLY A 99 12.74 -14.46 -4.90
CA GLY A 99 12.97 -15.44 -5.97
C GLY A 99 11.69 -16.18 -6.39
N ILE A 100 10.85 -16.59 -5.42
CA ILE A 100 9.51 -17.19 -5.69
C ILE A 100 8.61 -16.21 -6.44
N LEU A 101 8.67 -14.92 -6.08
CA LEU A 101 7.91 -13.84 -6.72
C LEU A 101 8.46 -13.44 -8.11
N GLY A 102 9.56 -14.07 -8.55
CA GLY A 102 10.14 -13.84 -9.87
C GLY A 102 11.21 -12.76 -9.93
N PHE A 103 11.63 -12.22 -8.78
CA PHE A 103 12.77 -11.32 -8.74
C PHE A 103 14.10 -12.09 -8.87
N THR A 104 15.06 -11.47 -9.52
CA THR A 104 16.42 -11.96 -9.64
C THR A 104 17.42 -11.05 -8.95
N PRO A 105 18.51 -11.58 -8.36
CA PRO A 105 19.58 -10.74 -7.82
C PRO A 105 20.17 -9.83 -8.90
N ALA A 106 20.26 -8.54 -8.61
CA ALA A 106 20.79 -7.53 -9.55
C ALA A 106 22.06 -6.84 -9.04
N GLY A 107 22.56 -7.23 -7.85
CA GLY A 107 23.84 -6.75 -7.32
C GLY A 107 23.82 -6.51 -5.82
N ILE A 108 25.02 -6.28 -5.28
CA ILE A 108 25.23 -5.92 -3.88
C ILE A 108 26.11 -4.67 -3.84
N GLU A 109 25.68 -3.66 -3.10
CA GLU A 109 26.42 -2.42 -2.85
C GLU A 109 26.48 -2.15 -1.34
N GLY A 110 27.65 -2.41 -0.74
CA GLY A 110 27.82 -2.36 0.71
C GLY A 110 26.91 -3.39 1.41
N ASN A 111 25.97 -2.90 2.24
CA ASN A 111 24.98 -3.74 2.92
C ASN A 111 23.62 -3.77 2.20
N ARG A 112 23.54 -3.29 0.97
CA ARG A 112 22.33 -3.28 0.16
C ARG A 112 22.36 -4.41 -0.86
N HIS A 113 21.39 -5.31 -0.80
CA HIS A 113 21.17 -6.41 -1.73
C HIS A 113 20.03 -6.04 -2.66
N ARG A 114 20.27 -5.95 -3.95
CA ARG A 114 19.29 -5.56 -4.96
C ARG A 114 18.67 -6.74 -5.67
N PHE A 115 17.35 -6.68 -5.85
CA PHE A 115 16.56 -7.65 -6.59
C PHE A 115 15.66 -6.91 -7.58
N GLU A 116 15.53 -7.42 -8.80
CA GLU A 116 14.76 -6.81 -9.86
C GLU A 116 13.83 -7.82 -10.53
N LEU A 117 12.62 -7.38 -10.89
CA LEU A 117 11.78 -8.09 -11.84
C LEU A 117 12.35 -7.95 -13.26
N PRO A 118 12.02 -8.89 -14.19
CA PRO A 118 12.36 -8.74 -15.59
C PRO A 118 11.94 -7.37 -16.13
N ASP A 119 12.74 -6.83 -17.08
CA ASP A 119 12.51 -5.53 -17.72
C ASP A 119 12.48 -4.32 -16.78
N GLY A 120 12.93 -4.50 -15.53
CA GLY A 120 12.96 -3.41 -14.55
C GLY A 120 11.60 -2.96 -14.04
N ALA A 121 10.56 -3.81 -14.19
CA ALA A 121 9.19 -3.50 -13.80
C ALA A 121 9.03 -3.15 -12.30
N ALA A 122 9.86 -3.72 -11.45
CA ALA A 122 9.99 -3.32 -10.04
C ALA A 122 11.35 -3.72 -9.50
N ARG A 123 11.79 -2.96 -8.49
CA ARG A 123 13.03 -3.20 -7.75
C ARG A 123 12.75 -3.28 -6.26
N VAL A 124 13.33 -4.29 -5.60
CA VAL A 124 13.34 -4.40 -4.15
C VAL A 124 14.79 -4.46 -3.69
N ASP A 125 15.20 -3.48 -2.90
CA ASP A 125 16.48 -3.50 -2.20
C ASP A 125 16.27 -4.00 -0.76
N ILE A 126 17.13 -4.89 -0.29
CA ILE A 126 17.20 -5.31 1.12
C ILE A 126 18.42 -4.65 1.74
N LEU A 127 18.20 -3.77 2.70
CA LEU A 127 19.25 -3.20 3.54
C LEU A 127 19.51 -4.15 4.70
N HIS A 128 20.65 -4.82 4.68
CA HIS A 128 21.07 -5.76 5.72
C HIS A 128 21.64 -5.01 6.94
N GLU A 129 20.87 -5.01 8.02
CA GLU A 129 21.24 -4.36 9.30
C GLU A 129 21.10 -5.37 10.45
N PRO A 130 22.08 -6.28 10.65
CA PRO A 130 21.94 -7.46 11.52
C PRO A 130 21.73 -7.14 13.01
N GLN A 131 22.08 -5.93 13.45
CA GLN A 131 21.95 -5.52 14.85
C GLN A 131 20.85 -4.50 15.10
N THR A 132 20.10 -4.13 14.08
CA THR A 132 19.02 -3.14 14.22
C THR A 132 17.83 -3.78 14.94
N GLU A 133 17.32 -3.08 15.96
CA GLU A 133 16.09 -3.50 16.63
C GLU A 133 14.91 -3.56 15.66
N ARG A 134 13.95 -4.46 15.94
CA ARG A 134 12.71 -4.52 15.17
C ARG A 134 11.97 -3.18 15.17
N GLY A 135 11.58 -2.73 14.01
CA GLY A 135 10.79 -1.51 13.82
C GLY A 135 9.41 -1.60 14.47
N LYS A 136 8.83 -0.45 14.77
CA LYS A 136 7.47 -0.35 15.32
C LYS A 136 6.61 0.46 14.37
N MET A 137 5.44 -0.08 14.06
CA MET A 137 4.44 0.60 13.24
C MET A 137 3.87 1.82 13.94
N GLY A 138 3.58 2.85 13.18
CA GLY A 138 3.05 4.13 13.65
C GLY A 138 3.04 5.15 12.53
N SER A 139 2.69 6.39 12.84
CA SER A 139 2.72 7.50 11.87
C SER A 139 4.11 7.65 11.27
N GLY A 140 4.17 7.70 9.93
CA GLY A 140 5.42 7.74 9.16
C GLY A 140 5.96 6.37 8.74
N ALA A 141 5.37 5.25 9.18
CA ALA A 141 5.73 3.93 8.66
C ALA A 141 5.00 3.62 7.36
N VAL A 142 5.66 2.88 6.46
CA VAL A 142 4.98 2.20 5.36
C VAL A 142 4.28 0.96 5.91
N HIS A 143 2.98 0.83 5.67
CA HIS A 143 2.15 -0.28 6.16
C HIS A 143 2.34 -1.54 5.34
N HIS A 144 2.26 -1.41 4.02
CA HIS A 144 2.44 -2.52 3.08
C HIS A 144 2.90 -2.04 1.71
N LEU A 145 3.39 -3.00 0.96
CA LEU A 145 3.76 -2.92 -0.44
C LEU A 145 2.87 -3.85 -1.24
N ALA A 146 2.22 -3.35 -2.29
CA ALA A 146 1.43 -4.16 -3.19
C ALA A 146 2.13 -4.36 -4.54
N PHE A 147 2.22 -5.62 -4.96
CA PHE A 147 2.62 -6.01 -6.30
C PHE A 147 1.41 -6.11 -7.22
N ARG A 148 1.63 -5.90 -8.49
CA ARG A 148 0.60 -5.80 -9.51
C ARG A 148 0.44 -7.10 -10.30
N VAL A 149 -0.81 -7.51 -10.52
CA VAL A 149 -1.20 -8.56 -11.48
C VAL A 149 -2.35 -8.06 -12.34
N ALA A 150 -2.49 -8.63 -13.53
CA ALA A 150 -3.50 -8.15 -14.49
C ALA A 150 -4.94 -8.40 -14.00
N ASP A 151 -5.21 -9.59 -13.47
CA ASP A 151 -6.57 -10.03 -13.15
C ASP A 151 -6.63 -11.05 -12.00
N GLU A 152 -7.86 -11.46 -11.68
CA GLU A 152 -8.12 -12.42 -10.60
C GLU A 152 -7.58 -13.82 -10.90
N ALA A 153 -7.55 -14.25 -12.14
CA ALA A 153 -7.04 -15.57 -12.51
C ALA A 153 -5.54 -15.64 -12.21
N GLU A 154 -4.79 -14.63 -12.62
CA GLU A 154 -3.37 -14.52 -12.31
C GLU A 154 -3.11 -14.38 -10.80
N GLN A 155 -3.96 -13.64 -10.08
CA GLN A 155 -3.88 -13.51 -8.61
C GLN A 155 -4.05 -14.87 -7.91
N LEU A 156 -5.03 -15.68 -8.34
CA LEU A 156 -5.27 -17.02 -7.79
C LEU A 156 -4.11 -17.97 -8.06
N GLU A 157 -3.48 -17.88 -9.23
CA GLU A 157 -2.26 -18.65 -9.51
C GLU A 157 -1.12 -18.26 -8.55
N TRP A 158 -0.91 -16.95 -8.32
CA TRP A 158 0.09 -16.50 -7.36
C TRP A 158 -0.21 -16.97 -5.95
N ARG A 159 -1.48 -16.92 -5.55
CA ARG A 159 -1.92 -17.42 -4.24
C ARG A 159 -1.58 -18.90 -4.07
N ALA A 160 -1.87 -19.72 -5.07
CA ALA A 160 -1.57 -21.17 -5.05
C ALA A 160 -0.05 -21.42 -4.93
N ARG A 161 0.77 -20.75 -5.75
CA ARG A 161 2.24 -20.85 -5.70
C ARG A 161 2.83 -20.47 -4.35
N LEU A 162 2.34 -19.38 -3.74
CA LEU A 162 2.81 -18.95 -2.42
C LEU A 162 2.44 -19.96 -1.33
N ILE A 163 1.23 -20.53 -1.37
CA ILE A 163 0.79 -21.57 -0.42
C ILE A 163 1.63 -22.84 -0.60
N GLU A 164 1.90 -23.28 -1.82
CA GLU A 164 2.77 -24.42 -2.13
C GLU A 164 4.18 -24.21 -1.60
N ALA A 165 4.68 -22.96 -1.66
CA ALA A 165 5.96 -22.58 -1.07
C ALA A 165 5.94 -22.44 0.48
N GLY A 166 4.83 -22.74 1.13
CA GLY A 166 4.68 -22.68 2.59
C GLY A 166 4.38 -21.29 3.15
N VAL A 167 4.06 -20.31 2.30
CA VAL A 167 3.70 -18.96 2.75
C VAL A 167 2.24 -18.93 3.19
N HIS A 168 1.97 -18.33 4.35
CA HIS A 168 0.59 -18.12 4.80
C HIS A 168 -0.02 -16.93 4.07
N VAL A 169 -1.00 -17.19 3.19
CA VAL A 169 -1.66 -16.18 2.35
C VAL A 169 -3.13 -16.05 2.73
N SER A 170 -3.62 -14.83 2.85
CA SER A 170 -5.04 -14.56 3.12
C SER A 170 -5.96 -15.14 2.03
N PRO A 171 -7.26 -15.32 2.31
CA PRO A 171 -8.26 -15.38 1.25
C PRO A 171 -8.19 -14.12 0.37
N VAL A 172 -8.74 -14.19 -0.83
CA VAL A 172 -8.97 -13.00 -1.67
C VAL A 172 -9.90 -12.05 -0.93
N LYS A 173 -9.51 -10.79 -0.88
CA LYS A 173 -10.29 -9.70 -0.29
C LYS A 173 -10.74 -8.74 -1.38
N ASP A 174 -12.03 -8.50 -1.45
CA ASP A 174 -12.60 -7.44 -2.25
C ASP A 174 -12.27 -6.08 -1.63
N ARG A 175 -11.55 -5.25 -2.40
CA ARG A 175 -11.20 -3.87 -2.04
C ARG A 175 -11.99 -2.84 -2.86
N LEU A 176 -13.08 -3.27 -3.48
CA LEU A 176 -13.95 -2.52 -4.38
C LEU A 176 -13.25 -2.10 -5.67
N TYR A 177 -12.10 -1.45 -5.58
CA TYR A 177 -11.33 -0.92 -6.72
C TYR A 177 -10.34 -1.92 -7.31
N PHE A 178 -10.03 -2.96 -6.57
CA PHE A 178 -9.16 -4.10 -6.92
C PHE A 178 -9.40 -5.25 -5.95
N HIS A 179 -8.96 -6.45 -6.30
CA HIS A 179 -8.92 -7.59 -5.40
C HIS A 179 -7.51 -7.80 -4.85
N SER A 180 -7.40 -8.27 -3.61
CA SER A 180 -6.11 -8.37 -2.92
C SER A 180 -5.94 -9.69 -2.18
N ILE A 181 -4.71 -10.21 -2.20
CA ILE A 181 -4.24 -11.23 -1.27
C ILE A 181 -3.06 -10.67 -0.47
N TYR A 182 -2.96 -11.06 0.79
CA TYR A 182 -1.96 -10.55 1.73
C TYR A 182 -1.13 -11.66 2.31
N PHE A 183 0.17 -11.42 2.48
CA PHE A 183 1.09 -12.32 3.16
C PHE A 183 2.23 -11.51 3.79
N ARG A 184 2.87 -12.09 4.81
CA ARG A 184 4.06 -11.47 5.39
C ARG A 184 5.29 -12.12 4.80
N GLU A 185 6.23 -11.27 4.38
CA GLU A 185 7.56 -11.74 4.07
C GLU A 185 8.29 -12.13 5.38
N PRO A 186 9.39 -12.92 5.34
CA PRO A 186 10.02 -13.46 6.54
C PRO A 186 10.49 -12.44 7.58
N GLY A 187 10.91 -11.23 7.17
CA GLY A 187 11.28 -10.13 8.07
C GLY A 187 10.07 -9.48 8.75
N GLY A 188 8.85 -9.72 8.23
CA GLY A 188 7.59 -9.26 8.82
C GLY A 188 6.90 -8.12 8.08
N VAL A 189 7.47 -7.62 6.98
CA VAL A 189 6.81 -6.63 6.12
C VAL A 189 5.57 -7.26 5.50
N LEU A 190 4.47 -6.52 5.47
CA LEU A 190 3.25 -6.96 4.83
C LEU A 190 3.36 -6.73 3.32
N PHE A 191 3.27 -7.82 2.57
CA PHE A 191 3.15 -7.80 1.12
C PHE A 191 1.71 -8.06 0.70
N GLU A 192 1.35 -7.50 -0.44
CA GLU A 192 0.07 -7.66 -1.09
C GLU A 192 0.30 -8.01 -2.56
N ILE A 193 -0.62 -8.78 -3.16
CA ILE A 193 -0.75 -8.88 -4.62
C ILE A 193 -2.14 -8.38 -4.97
N ALA A 194 -2.20 -7.31 -5.76
CA ALA A 194 -3.42 -6.61 -6.15
C ALA A 194 -3.66 -6.71 -7.65
N THR A 195 -4.93 -6.84 -8.05
CA THR A 195 -5.37 -6.84 -9.45
C THR A 195 -5.45 -5.41 -10.00
N ASP A 196 -5.26 -5.23 -11.31
CA ASP A 196 -5.38 -3.92 -11.96
C ASP A 196 -6.81 -3.34 -11.92
N GLY A 197 -7.80 -4.20 -11.98
CA GLY A 197 -9.20 -3.77 -12.05
C GLY A 197 -10.01 -4.13 -10.81
N PRO A 198 -11.22 -3.53 -10.74
CA PRO A 198 -11.93 -2.71 -11.71
C PRO A 198 -11.49 -1.22 -11.79
N GLY A 199 -10.74 -0.70 -10.82
CA GLY A 199 -10.26 0.70 -10.82
C GLY A 199 -11.24 1.70 -10.21
N PHE A 200 -10.84 2.96 -10.12
CA PHE A 200 -11.56 3.99 -9.35
C PHE A 200 -12.75 4.63 -10.08
N LEU A 201 -12.90 4.38 -11.39
CA LEU A 201 -14.01 4.93 -12.17
C LEU A 201 -15.35 4.19 -12.00
N ILE A 202 -15.40 3.16 -11.17
CA ILE A 202 -16.62 2.38 -10.95
C ILE A 202 -17.70 3.15 -10.16
N ASP A 203 -17.32 4.15 -9.38
CA ASP A 203 -18.21 4.89 -8.47
C ASP A 203 -18.08 6.41 -8.55
N GLU A 204 -17.06 6.95 -9.22
CA GLU A 204 -16.90 8.38 -9.51
C GLU A 204 -16.42 8.58 -10.95
N PRO A 205 -16.97 9.53 -11.72
CA PRO A 205 -16.40 9.89 -13.00
C PRO A 205 -15.03 10.57 -12.82
N GLU A 206 -14.22 10.58 -13.86
CA GLU A 206 -12.84 11.10 -13.82
C GLU A 206 -12.71 12.50 -13.23
N GLU A 207 -13.64 13.39 -13.59
CA GLU A 207 -13.63 14.78 -13.16
C GLU A 207 -13.91 14.94 -11.66
N ALA A 208 -14.60 13.96 -11.07
CA ALA A 208 -15.02 13.97 -9.67
C ALA A 208 -14.19 13.04 -8.77
N LEU A 209 -13.17 12.36 -9.31
CA LEU A 209 -12.34 11.45 -8.51
C LEU A 209 -11.79 12.15 -7.26
N GLY A 210 -12.04 11.53 -6.09
CA GLY A 210 -11.60 12.01 -4.77
C GLY A 210 -12.39 13.18 -4.20
N SER A 211 -13.42 13.67 -4.89
CA SER A 211 -14.21 14.84 -4.45
C SER A 211 -15.15 14.51 -3.29
N SER A 212 -15.62 13.27 -3.19
CA SER A 212 -16.56 12.83 -2.17
C SER A 212 -16.04 11.66 -1.34
N LEU A 213 -16.67 11.40 -0.17
CA LEU A 213 -16.45 10.16 0.56
C LEU A 213 -17.22 9.03 -0.13
N CYS A 214 -16.50 8.11 -0.76
CA CYS A 214 -17.06 6.91 -1.34
C CYS A 214 -17.02 5.76 -0.33
N LEU A 215 -18.11 5.05 -0.17
CA LEU A 215 -18.18 3.83 0.64
C LEU A 215 -18.54 2.65 -0.27
N PRO A 216 -18.03 1.46 0.01
CA PRO A 216 -18.47 0.28 -0.70
C PRO A 216 -19.93 -0.05 -0.34
N PRO A 217 -20.67 -0.75 -1.22
CA PRO A 217 -22.09 -1.04 -1.00
C PRO A 217 -22.42 -1.68 0.35
N TRP A 218 -21.53 -2.52 0.87
CA TRP A 218 -21.73 -3.19 2.18
C TRP A 218 -21.52 -2.28 3.39
N LEU A 219 -20.91 -1.10 3.24
CA LEU A 219 -20.74 -0.08 4.29
C LEU A 219 -21.74 1.08 4.16
N GLU A 220 -22.40 1.26 3.03
CA GLU A 220 -23.39 2.33 2.83
C GLU A 220 -24.51 2.35 3.88
N PRO A 221 -25.05 1.21 4.35
CA PRO A 221 -26.06 1.24 5.42
C PRO A 221 -25.57 1.86 6.74
N ALA A 222 -24.25 1.92 6.94
CA ALA A 222 -23.62 2.48 8.14
C ALA A 222 -23.04 3.90 7.92
N ARG A 223 -23.29 4.54 6.78
CA ARG A 223 -22.66 5.82 6.37
C ARG A 223 -22.70 6.88 7.46
N GLU A 224 -23.87 7.16 8.04
CA GLU A 224 -24.02 8.21 9.07
C GLU A 224 -23.11 7.95 10.29
N SER A 225 -23.04 6.70 10.75
CA SER A 225 -22.20 6.33 11.89
C SER A 225 -20.71 6.38 11.56
N ILE A 226 -20.35 6.05 10.32
CA ILE A 226 -18.97 6.13 9.83
C ILE A 226 -18.54 7.60 9.76
N GLU A 227 -19.33 8.44 9.12
CA GLU A 227 -19.06 9.88 9.01
C GLU A 227 -18.96 10.55 10.40
N ALA A 228 -19.83 10.21 11.34
CA ALA A 228 -19.76 10.72 12.70
C ALA A 228 -18.43 10.35 13.40
N ARG A 229 -17.94 9.12 13.23
CA ARG A 229 -16.64 8.69 13.78
C ARG A 229 -15.48 9.43 13.10
N LEU A 230 -15.49 9.53 11.78
CA LEU A 230 -14.47 10.23 11.03
C LEU A 230 -14.36 11.71 11.42
N HIS A 231 -15.49 12.38 11.66
CA HIS A 231 -15.54 13.77 12.12
C HIS A 231 -15.03 13.94 13.55
N HIS A 232 -15.37 13.01 14.44
CA HIS A 232 -14.95 13.05 15.84
C HIS A 232 -13.42 12.86 15.97
N ASP A 233 -12.86 11.89 15.26
CA ASP A 233 -11.46 11.53 15.41
C ASP A 233 -10.51 12.44 14.60
N HIS A 234 -10.98 13.11 13.57
CA HIS A 234 -10.10 13.80 12.62
C HIS A 234 -10.42 15.27 12.38
N ARG A 235 -11.46 15.86 13.01
CA ARG A 235 -11.86 17.28 12.86
C ARG A 235 -11.62 17.86 11.44
N ILE A 236 -11.90 17.08 10.42
CA ILE A 236 -11.89 17.60 9.06
C ILE A 236 -13.20 18.38 8.91
N GLN A 237 -13.17 19.69 9.16
CA GLN A 237 -14.17 20.56 8.57
C GLN A 237 -14.11 20.34 7.06
N LEU A 238 -15.24 20.00 6.47
CA LEU A 238 -15.46 19.99 5.04
C LEU A 238 -15.07 21.37 4.50
N LEU A 239 -13.81 21.57 4.18
CA LEU A 239 -13.42 22.66 3.31
C LEU A 239 -13.97 22.27 1.94
N GLU A 240 -15.07 22.94 1.57
CA GLU A 240 -15.47 23.08 0.18
C GLU A 240 -14.20 23.41 -0.61
N LEU A 241 -13.70 22.44 -1.34
CA LEU A 241 -12.73 22.67 -2.40
C LEU A 241 -13.51 23.42 -3.50
N ARG A 242 -13.66 24.73 -3.33
CA ARG A 242 -14.12 25.59 -4.40
C ARG A 242 -12.98 25.71 -5.39
N SER A 243 -13.31 25.22 -6.59
CA SER A 243 -12.77 25.49 -7.95
C SER A 243 -11.40 26.14 -8.02
#